data_5d788e274da6d0f984121b2ba0ca2b9e
#
_entry.id   5d788e274da6d0f984121b2ba0ca2b9e
#
_cell.length_a   1.000
_cell.length_b   1.000
_cell.length_c   1.000
_cell.angle_alpha   90.00
_cell.angle_beta   90.00
_cell.angle_gamma   90.00
#
_symmetry.space_group_name_H-M   'P 1'
#
loop_
_entity.id
_entity.type
_entity.pdbx_description
1 polymer ?
#
loop_
_entity_poly.entity_id
_entity_poly.type
_entity_poly.pdbx_seq_one_letter_code
_entity_poly.pdbx_strand_id
1 'polypeptide(L)'
;MHKLSLKEQIFAGITLFSMFFGAGNLIFPPLLGAQAGTSTVLAFIGFAVSAIGFPVFGVAAVARSGDLRTLSKRAGDKFSFVFTLIVYLSIGPCLAIPRTAGTSFEMAVTPFVSVSPLMRFIYSVVFFGVALILALNPSKLIDRLGKKLAPVLLVLIAVLFVGCIVKGLPSGTEVYEHYASNAVSVGFIDGYQTMDAIAALVYGIVIAMNIKNMGLENNDDVVNCTIKAGYIASVIFVFVYGALAFIGTKGSGDAKNGAQVLTAISNNIFGNIG
;
A
#
# COMPACT_ATOMS: atom_id res chain seq x y z
N MET A 1 8.05 -32.61 11.79
CA MET A 1 8.23 -31.27 11.20
C MET A 1 6.84 -30.67 10.97
N HIS A 2 6.50 -29.62 11.71
CA HIS A 2 5.24 -28.90 11.51
C HIS A 2 5.34 -28.07 10.21
N LYS A 3 4.46 -28.32 9.25
CA LYS A 3 4.35 -27.51 8.03
C LYS A 3 3.09 -26.64 8.18
N LEU A 4 3.19 -25.36 7.79
CA LEU A 4 2.01 -24.52 7.77
C LEU A 4 0.97 -25.06 6.77
N SER A 5 -0.27 -25.15 7.21
CA SER A 5 -1.41 -25.46 6.35
C SER A 5 -1.60 -24.36 5.29
N LEU A 6 -2.30 -24.68 4.21
CA LEU A 6 -2.62 -23.70 3.16
C LEU A 6 -3.35 -22.47 3.72
N LYS A 7 -4.25 -22.69 4.70
CA LYS A 7 -4.98 -21.59 5.37
C LYS A 7 -4.05 -20.65 6.12
N GLU A 8 -3.06 -21.17 6.83
CA GLU A 8 -2.07 -20.37 7.56
C GLU A 8 -1.15 -19.60 6.60
N GLN A 9 -0.77 -20.22 5.47
CA GLN A 9 0.01 -19.52 4.44
C GLN A 9 -0.78 -18.38 3.79
N ILE A 10 -2.05 -18.60 3.46
CA ILE A 10 -2.94 -17.55 2.92
C ILE A 10 -3.12 -16.43 3.96
N PHE A 11 -3.31 -16.79 5.23
CA PHE A 11 -3.42 -15.81 6.31
C PHE A 11 -2.15 -14.96 6.45
N ALA A 12 -0.97 -15.58 6.39
CA ALA A 12 0.30 -14.85 6.39
C ALA A 12 0.41 -13.89 5.19
N GLY A 13 -0.03 -14.31 4.00
CA GLY A 13 -0.06 -13.45 2.81
C GLY A 13 -1.02 -12.28 2.94
N ILE A 14 -2.24 -12.50 3.45
CA ILE A 14 -3.22 -11.42 3.71
C ILE A 14 -2.69 -10.47 4.79
N THR A 15 -2.02 -11.00 5.81
CA THR A 15 -1.39 -10.17 6.86
C THR A 15 -0.30 -9.29 6.25
N LEU A 16 0.57 -9.86 5.43
CA LEU A 16 1.61 -9.10 4.75
C LEU A 16 1.03 -8.03 3.81
N PHE A 17 -0.01 -8.38 3.03
CA PHE A 17 -0.76 -7.41 2.22
C PHE A 17 -1.27 -6.25 3.08
N SER A 18 -1.91 -6.55 4.23
CA SER A 18 -2.47 -5.51 5.10
C SER A 18 -1.42 -4.63 5.77
N MET A 19 -0.21 -5.15 5.98
CA MET A 19 0.92 -4.37 6.49
C MET A 19 1.46 -3.38 5.43
N PHE A 20 1.49 -3.79 4.18
CA PHE A 20 1.91 -2.93 3.08
C PHE A 20 0.84 -1.92 2.70
N PHE A 21 -0.45 -2.32 2.69
CA PHE A 21 -1.52 -1.48 2.17
C PHE A 21 -1.73 -0.24 3.04
N GLY A 22 -1.18 0.87 2.58
CA GLY A 22 -1.22 2.17 3.25
C GLY A 22 -1.80 3.27 2.35
N ALA A 23 -1.60 4.52 2.77
CA ALA A 23 -2.12 5.69 2.07
C ALA A 23 -1.62 5.78 0.61
N GLY A 24 -0.34 5.48 0.36
CA GLY A 24 0.22 5.48 -1.00
C GLY A 24 -0.49 4.51 -1.93
N ASN A 25 -0.71 3.28 -1.44
CA ASN A 25 -1.36 2.21 -2.18
C ASN A 25 -2.82 2.54 -2.53
N LEU A 26 -3.45 3.38 -1.72
CA LEU A 26 -4.82 3.83 -1.98
C LEU A 26 -4.90 4.99 -2.97
N ILE A 27 -3.90 5.89 -3.00
CA ILE A 27 -3.97 7.12 -3.80
C ILE A 27 -3.27 7.07 -5.16
N PHE A 28 -2.15 6.32 -5.29
CA PHE A 28 -1.41 6.32 -6.55
C PHE A 28 -2.10 5.56 -7.69
N PRO A 29 -2.67 4.36 -7.51
CA PRO A 29 -3.33 3.67 -8.60
C PRO A 29 -4.55 4.41 -9.17
N PRO A 30 -5.46 5.01 -8.36
CA PRO A 30 -6.56 5.81 -8.91
C PRO A 30 -6.08 7.06 -9.65
N LEU A 31 -5.04 7.74 -9.16
CA LEU A 31 -4.47 8.89 -9.84
C LEU A 31 -3.88 8.51 -11.19
N LEU A 32 -3.10 7.40 -11.22
CA LEU A 32 -2.59 6.83 -12.45
C LEU A 32 -3.73 6.57 -13.45
N GLY A 33 -4.80 5.90 -13.01
CA GLY A 33 -5.96 5.63 -13.87
C GLY A 33 -6.62 6.88 -14.42
N ALA A 34 -6.75 7.94 -13.59
CA ALA A 34 -7.34 9.20 -13.99
C ALA A 34 -6.49 9.99 -14.98
N GLN A 35 -5.16 9.94 -14.87
CA GLN A 35 -4.24 10.75 -15.67
C GLN A 35 -3.67 10.02 -16.89
N ALA A 36 -3.55 8.70 -16.84
CA ALA A 36 -2.99 7.92 -17.94
C ALA A 36 -3.97 7.68 -19.10
N GLY A 37 -5.28 7.89 -18.88
CA GLY A 37 -6.30 7.77 -19.94
C GLY A 37 -6.19 6.46 -20.72
N THR A 38 -6.02 6.54 -22.04
CA THR A 38 -5.85 5.35 -22.90
C THR A 38 -4.56 4.58 -22.64
N SER A 39 -3.56 5.21 -22.00
CA SER A 39 -2.26 4.59 -21.65
C SER A 39 -2.26 3.91 -20.29
N THR A 40 -3.40 3.80 -19.59
CA THR A 40 -3.51 3.23 -18.23
C THR A 40 -2.92 1.83 -18.12
N VAL A 41 -3.12 0.96 -19.10
CA VAL A 41 -2.57 -0.41 -19.06
C VAL A 41 -1.04 -0.39 -19.09
N LEU A 42 -0.44 0.42 -19.96
CA LEU A 42 1.02 0.56 -20.06
C LEU A 42 1.61 1.17 -18.78
N ALA A 43 0.97 2.22 -18.26
CA ALA A 43 1.35 2.84 -17.00
C ALA A 43 1.25 1.84 -15.83
N PHE A 44 0.18 1.04 -15.80
CA PHE A 44 -0.03 0.02 -14.76
C PHE A 44 1.03 -1.09 -14.79
N ILE A 45 1.51 -1.49 -15.97
CA ILE A 45 2.62 -2.45 -16.07
C ILE A 45 3.88 -1.90 -15.38
N GLY A 46 4.26 -0.68 -15.67
CA GLY A 46 5.38 0.00 -15.00
C GLY A 46 5.17 0.11 -13.50
N PHE A 47 3.98 0.53 -13.09
CA PHE A 47 3.57 0.64 -11.69
C PHE A 47 3.69 -0.71 -10.96
N ALA A 48 3.18 -1.79 -11.53
CA ALA A 48 3.21 -3.11 -10.91
C ALA A 48 4.64 -3.64 -10.71
N VAL A 49 5.57 -3.34 -11.62
CA VAL A 49 6.98 -3.74 -11.47
C VAL A 49 7.58 -3.12 -10.21
N SER A 50 7.36 -1.86 -9.95
CA SER A 50 7.93 -1.17 -8.79
C SER A 50 7.13 -1.34 -7.50
N ALA A 51 5.79 -1.25 -7.58
CA ALA A 51 4.91 -1.31 -6.41
C ALA A 51 4.63 -2.73 -5.92
N ILE A 52 4.83 -3.76 -6.76
CA ILE A 52 4.60 -5.16 -6.40
C ILE A 52 5.87 -6.00 -6.52
N GLY A 53 6.58 -5.89 -7.64
CA GLY A 53 7.78 -6.70 -7.91
C GLY A 53 8.89 -6.43 -6.90
N PHE A 54 9.29 -5.18 -6.71
CA PHE A 54 10.37 -4.84 -5.78
C PHE A 54 10.06 -5.19 -4.31
N PRO A 55 8.87 -4.95 -3.77
CA PRO A 55 8.51 -5.41 -2.43
C PRO A 55 8.69 -6.91 -2.23
N VAL A 56 8.31 -7.74 -3.20
CA VAL A 56 8.51 -9.21 -3.11
C VAL A 56 9.98 -9.57 -3.02
N PHE A 57 10.81 -8.95 -3.87
CA PHE A 57 12.26 -9.16 -3.81
C PHE A 57 12.84 -8.66 -2.48
N GLY A 58 12.36 -7.53 -1.97
CA GLY A 58 12.76 -6.99 -0.67
C GLY A 58 12.44 -7.96 0.49
N VAL A 59 11.21 -8.47 0.54
CA VAL A 59 10.78 -9.47 1.52
C VAL A 59 11.65 -10.73 1.42
N ALA A 60 11.88 -11.25 0.21
CA ALA A 60 12.68 -12.45 0.00
C ALA A 60 14.16 -12.24 0.41
N ALA A 61 14.73 -11.08 0.10
CA ALA A 61 16.11 -10.74 0.45
C ALA A 61 16.31 -10.65 1.97
N VAL A 62 15.39 -9.98 2.66
CA VAL A 62 15.45 -9.83 4.12
C VAL A 62 15.16 -11.15 4.82
N ALA A 63 14.18 -11.93 4.36
CA ALA A 63 13.88 -13.25 4.92
C ALA A 63 15.12 -14.18 4.89
N ARG A 64 15.87 -14.14 3.77
CA ARG A 64 17.10 -14.94 3.63
C ARG A 64 18.30 -14.41 4.42
N SER A 65 18.36 -13.10 4.64
CA SER A 65 19.49 -12.46 5.33
C SER A 65 19.29 -12.38 6.85
N GLY A 66 18.07 -12.60 7.32
CA GLY A 66 17.68 -12.50 8.72
C GLY A 66 17.19 -11.10 9.12
N ASP A 67 17.89 -10.04 8.69
CA ASP A 67 17.46 -8.66 8.94
C ASP A 67 18.03 -7.65 7.91
N LEU A 68 17.52 -6.43 7.92
CA LEU A 68 17.97 -5.33 7.07
C LEU A 68 19.44 -4.96 7.32
N ARG A 69 19.87 -4.98 8.59
CA ARG A 69 21.24 -4.61 8.94
C ARG A 69 22.22 -5.65 8.42
N THR A 70 21.93 -6.92 8.58
CA THR A 70 22.74 -8.03 8.05
C THR A 70 22.80 -7.99 6.53
N LEU A 71 21.68 -7.71 5.87
CA LEU A 71 21.62 -7.55 4.41
C LEU A 71 22.52 -6.39 3.94
N SER A 72 22.39 -5.23 4.56
CA SER A 72 23.10 -4.00 4.14
C SER A 72 24.59 -4.00 4.53
N LYS A 73 24.99 -4.74 5.56
CA LYS A 73 26.40 -4.91 5.95
C LYS A 73 27.28 -5.52 4.87
N ARG A 74 26.69 -6.21 3.90
CA ARG A 74 27.43 -6.72 2.72
C ARG A 74 28.09 -5.60 1.91
N ALA A 75 27.53 -4.37 1.96
CA ALA A 75 28.09 -3.18 1.34
C ALA A 75 29.00 -2.35 2.27
N GLY A 76 29.19 -2.80 3.52
CA GLY A 76 30.04 -2.19 4.53
C GLY A 76 29.25 -1.63 5.73
N ASP A 77 29.93 -1.55 6.89
CA ASP A 77 29.30 -1.15 8.16
C ASP A 77 28.77 0.29 8.15
N LYS A 78 29.52 1.22 7.57
CA LYS A 78 29.09 2.63 7.46
C LYS A 78 27.87 2.76 6.56
N PHE A 79 27.87 2.08 5.40
CA PHE A 79 26.73 2.02 4.52
C PHE A 79 25.51 1.46 5.24
N SER A 80 25.66 0.35 5.94
CA SER A 80 24.59 -0.31 6.68
C SER A 80 23.95 0.61 7.71
N PHE A 81 24.74 1.36 8.47
CA PHE A 81 24.22 2.31 9.45
C PHE A 81 23.41 3.42 8.80
N VAL A 82 23.99 4.10 7.80
CA VAL A 82 23.32 5.22 7.12
C VAL A 82 22.06 4.74 6.37
N PHE A 83 22.15 3.65 5.63
CA PHE A 83 21.04 3.09 4.87
C PHE A 83 19.88 2.66 5.79
N THR A 84 20.18 1.95 6.86
CA THR A 84 19.16 1.54 7.84
C THR A 84 18.50 2.76 8.49
N LEU A 85 19.26 3.79 8.84
CA LEU A 85 18.73 5.03 9.39
C LEU A 85 17.77 5.71 8.39
N ILE A 86 18.19 5.86 7.13
CA ILE A 86 17.36 6.46 6.07
C ILE A 86 16.07 5.67 5.89
N VAL A 87 16.13 4.34 5.83
CA VAL A 87 14.94 3.48 5.69
C VAL A 87 13.95 3.72 6.83
N TYR A 88 14.40 3.67 8.07
CA TYR A 88 13.52 3.87 9.23
C TYR A 88 12.97 5.30 9.33
N LEU A 89 13.76 6.31 9.00
CA LEU A 89 13.29 7.70 8.97
C LEU A 89 12.26 7.91 7.86
N SER A 90 12.48 7.34 6.67
CA SER A 90 11.56 7.48 5.53
C SER A 90 10.21 6.80 5.79
N ILE A 91 10.22 5.55 6.27
CA ILE A 91 8.99 4.82 6.59
C ILE A 91 8.30 5.41 7.83
N GLY A 92 9.09 5.86 8.79
CA GLY A 92 8.63 6.43 10.05
C GLY A 92 8.28 7.92 9.92
N PRO A 93 8.95 8.77 10.71
CA PRO A 93 8.51 10.14 10.97
C PRO A 93 8.61 11.10 9.79
N CYS A 94 9.45 10.83 8.78
CA CYS A 94 9.73 11.81 7.75
C CYS A 94 8.74 11.80 6.57
N LEU A 95 8.29 10.62 6.12
CA LEU A 95 7.47 10.52 4.90
C LEU A 95 6.19 9.69 5.07
N ALA A 96 6.30 8.38 5.36
CA ALA A 96 5.14 7.49 5.27
C ALA A 96 4.09 7.79 6.36
N ILE A 97 4.48 7.93 7.62
CA ILE A 97 3.55 8.20 8.71
C ILE A 97 2.83 9.56 8.57
N PRO A 98 3.52 10.69 8.31
CA PRO A 98 2.83 11.96 8.06
C PRO A 98 1.88 11.92 6.88
N ARG A 99 2.25 11.24 5.80
CA ARG A 99 1.38 11.05 4.63
C ARG A 99 0.06 10.37 4.98
N THR A 100 0.07 9.38 5.89
CA THR A 100 -1.18 8.70 6.28
C THR A 100 -2.18 9.64 6.93
N ALA A 101 -1.72 10.53 7.82
CA ALA A 101 -2.59 11.53 8.43
C ALA A 101 -3.13 12.53 7.42
N GLY A 102 -2.28 12.99 6.48
CA GLY A 102 -2.68 13.91 5.41
C GLY A 102 -3.73 13.30 4.49
N THR A 103 -3.49 12.08 3.99
CA THR A 103 -4.44 11.37 3.12
C THR A 103 -5.77 11.09 3.83
N SER A 104 -5.71 10.63 5.08
CA SER A 104 -6.90 10.38 5.89
C SER A 104 -7.72 11.65 6.12
N PHE A 105 -7.06 12.78 6.42
CA PHE A 105 -7.72 14.09 6.53
C PHE A 105 -8.40 14.51 5.23
N GLU A 106 -7.72 14.33 4.11
CA GLU A 106 -8.22 14.73 2.80
C GLU A 106 -9.45 13.92 2.37
N MET A 107 -9.49 12.63 2.70
CA MET A 107 -10.65 11.78 2.38
C MET A 107 -11.81 11.94 3.38
N ALA A 108 -11.52 12.08 4.66
CA ALA A 108 -12.55 12.05 5.71
C ALA A 108 -13.09 13.42 6.10
N VAL A 109 -12.36 14.52 5.88
CA VAL A 109 -12.72 15.85 6.37
C VAL A 109 -12.93 16.86 5.25
N THR A 110 -11.99 16.92 4.32
CA THR A 110 -11.98 17.93 3.24
C THR A 110 -13.26 17.96 2.40
N PRO A 111 -13.96 16.86 2.11
CA PRO A 111 -15.19 16.89 1.33
C PRO A 111 -16.36 17.58 2.04
N PHE A 112 -16.32 17.68 3.38
CA PHE A 112 -17.46 18.13 4.19
C PHE A 112 -17.30 19.51 4.79
N VAL A 113 -16.06 20.04 4.90
CA VAL A 113 -15.78 21.29 5.61
C VAL A 113 -14.68 22.11 4.93
N SER A 114 -14.80 23.42 5.06
CA SER A 114 -13.73 24.36 4.66
C SER A 114 -12.47 24.13 5.49
N VAL A 115 -11.35 23.88 4.82
CA VAL A 115 -10.10 23.51 5.48
C VAL A 115 -9.38 24.71 6.04
N SER A 116 -9.05 24.68 7.34
CA SER A 116 -8.14 25.63 7.99
C SER A 116 -6.86 24.96 8.49
N PRO A 117 -5.75 25.69 8.64
CA PRO A 117 -4.51 25.15 9.22
C PRO A 117 -4.71 24.59 10.64
N LEU A 118 -5.54 25.25 11.44
CA LEU A 118 -5.87 24.81 12.80
C LEU A 118 -6.61 23.45 12.79
N MET A 119 -7.56 23.28 11.88
CA MET A 119 -8.30 22.02 11.74
C MET A 119 -7.37 20.86 11.34
N ARG A 120 -6.44 21.09 10.41
CA ARG A 120 -5.42 20.10 10.05
C ARG A 120 -4.54 19.72 11.25
N PHE A 121 -4.14 20.69 12.05
CA PHE A 121 -3.34 20.45 13.24
C PHE A 121 -4.11 19.63 14.29
N ILE A 122 -5.35 20.02 14.62
CA ILE A 122 -6.20 19.29 15.58
C ILE A 122 -6.43 17.84 15.10
N TYR A 123 -6.78 17.66 13.82
CA TYR A 123 -6.96 16.33 13.24
C TYR A 123 -5.70 15.47 13.37
N SER A 124 -4.54 16.04 13.05
CA SER A 124 -3.26 15.33 13.14
C SER A 124 -2.95 14.90 14.58
N VAL A 125 -3.20 15.76 15.56
CA VAL A 125 -3.01 15.43 16.99
C VAL A 125 -3.93 14.26 17.40
N VAL A 126 -5.20 14.32 17.01
CA VAL A 126 -6.15 13.22 17.29
C VAL A 126 -5.74 11.94 16.57
N PHE A 127 -5.41 12.03 15.29
CA PHE A 127 -4.99 10.88 14.47
C PHE A 127 -3.76 10.17 15.07
N PHE A 128 -2.72 10.93 15.39
CA PHE A 128 -1.51 10.35 15.98
C PHE A 128 -1.71 9.90 17.43
N GLY A 129 -2.59 10.55 18.19
CA GLY A 129 -2.97 10.09 19.53
C GLY A 129 -3.64 8.71 19.48
N VAL A 130 -4.60 8.52 18.57
CA VAL A 130 -5.26 7.21 18.36
C VAL A 130 -4.26 6.18 17.84
N ALA A 131 -3.41 6.55 16.88
CA ALA A 131 -2.38 5.66 16.35
C ALA A 131 -1.41 5.19 17.44
N LEU A 132 -0.98 6.09 18.32
CA LEU A 132 -0.12 5.77 19.46
C LEU A 132 -0.77 4.76 20.40
N ILE A 133 -2.03 4.98 20.80
CA ILE A 133 -2.78 4.07 21.67
C ILE A 133 -2.89 2.67 21.04
N LEU A 134 -3.13 2.59 19.74
CA LEU A 134 -3.19 1.32 19.02
C LEU A 134 -1.81 0.64 18.93
N ALA A 135 -0.75 1.41 18.73
CA ALA A 135 0.61 0.90 18.60
C ALA A 135 1.20 0.35 19.91
N LEU A 136 0.68 0.75 21.07
CA LEU A 136 1.12 0.22 22.38
C LEU A 136 0.87 -1.30 22.54
N ASN A 137 0.02 -1.92 21.70
CA ASN A 137 -0.25 -3.34 21.70
C ASN A 137 -0.03 -3.97 20.31
N PRO A 138 1.22 -4.15 19.88
CA PRO A 138 1.55 -4.52 18.49
C PRO A 138 1.05 -5.90 18.08
N SER A 139 1.02 -6.89 18.97
CA SER A 139 0.50 -8.24 18.67
C SER A 139 -1.00 -8.23 18.35
N LYS A 140 -1.80 -7.47 19.12
CA LYS A 140 -3.23 -7.28 18.86
C LYS A 140 -3.47 -6.46 17.59
N LEU A 141 -2.56 -5.55 17.25
CA LEU A 141 -2.66 -4.73 16.05
C LEU A 141 -2.53 -5.58 14.78
N ILE A 142 -1.53 -6.47 14.70
CA ILE A 142 -1.34 -7.39 13.56
C ILE A 142 -2.57 -8.25 13.32
N ASP A 143 -3.13 -8.82 14.39
CA ASP A 143 -4.36 -9.60 14.31
C ASP A 143 -5.57 -8.79 13.82
N ARG A 144 -5.71 -7.54 14.28
CA ARG A 144 -6.80 -6.65 13.84
C ARG A 144 -6.65 -6.23 12.38
N LEU A 145 -5.44 -5.91 11.95
CA LEU A 145 -5.16 -5.55 10.56
C LEU A 145 -5.53 -6.70 9.62
N GLY A 146 -4.97 -7.89 9.83
CA GLY A 146 -5.19 -9.02 8.93
C GLY A 146 -6.61 -9.60 8.98
N LYS A 147 -7.23 -9.68 10.18
CA LYS A 147 -8.53 -10.35 10.36
C LYS A 147 -9.74 -9.45 10.13
N LYS A 148 -9.61 -8.14 10.33
CA LYS A 148 -10.75 -7.21 10.28
C LYS A 148 -10.59 -6.09 9.26
N LEU A 149 -9.51 -5.31 9.36
CA LEU A 149 -9.38 -4.09 8.56
C LEU A 149 -9.13 -4.39 7.07
N ALA A 150 -8.24 -5.34 6.76
CA ALA A 150 -7.96 -5.69 5.36
C ALA A 150 -9.20 -6.26 4.62
N PRO A 151 -9.97 -7.21 5.18
CA PRO A 151 -11.20 -7.66 4.52
C PRO A 151 -12.22 -6.55 4.30
N VAL A 152 -12.43 -5.66 5.29
CA VAL A 152 -13.35 -4.52 5.14
C VAL A 152 -12.91 -3.60 4.01
N LEU A 153 -11.62 -3.27 3.96
CA LEU A 153 -11.06 -2.42 2.92
C LEU A 153 -11.22 -3.05 1.52
N LEU A 154 -10.93 -4.35 1.39
CA LEU A 154 -11.12 -5.08 0.12
C LEU A 154 -12.57 -5.07 -0.33
N VAL A 155 -13.51 -5.24 0.60
CA VAL A 155 -14.96 -5.16 0.30
C VAL A 155 -15.34 -3.75 -0.17
N LEU A 156 -14.85 -2.70 0.49
CA LEU A 156 -15.13 -1.31 0.08
C LEU A 156 -14.59 -1.01 -1.33
N ILE A 157 -13.37 -1.45 -1.64
CA ILE A 157 -12.80 -1.29 -2.98
C ILE A 157 -13.63 -2.08 -4.01
N ALA A 158 -14.04 -3.31 -3.69
CA ALA A 158 -14.89 -4.12 -4.56
C ALA A 158 -16.26 -3.46 -4.80
N VAL A 159 -16.87 -2.88 -3.76
CA VAL A 159 -18.14 -2.13 -3.88
C VAL A 159 -18.00 -0.92 -4.79
N LEU A 160 -16.92 -0.14 -4.66
CA LEU A 160 -16.64 0.99 -5.56
C LEU A 160 -16.41 0.51 -7.00
N PHE A 161 -15.63 -0.55 -7.19
CA PHE A 161 -15.35 -1.13 -8.50
C PHE A 161 -16.64 -1.60 -9.19
N VAL A 162 -17.45 -2.38 -8.50
CA VAL A 162 -18.76 -2.84 -9.02
C VAL A 162 -19.68 -1.64 -9.25
N GLY A 163 -19.69 -0.66 -8.35
CA GLY A 163 -20.47 0.57 -8.50
C GLY A 163 -20.15 1.34 -9.79
N CYS A 164 -18.84 1.43 -10.14
CA CYS A 164 -18.41 2.04 -11.41
C CYS A 164 -18.96 1.31 -12.63
N ILE A 165 -18.99 -0.03 -12.59
CA ILE A 165 -19.49 -0.87 -13.69
C ILE A 165 -21.01 -0.73 -13.81
N VAL A 166 -21.74 -0.88 -12.70
CA VAL A 166 -23.20 -0.84 -12.67
C VAL A 166 -23.75 0.53 -13.10
N LYS A 167 -23.09 1.60 -12.67
CA LYS A 167 -23.47 2.97 -13.10
C LYS A 167 -23.05 3.30 -14.54
N GLY A 168 -22.24 2.46 -15.18
CA GLY A 168 -21.75 2.69 -16.53
C GLY A 168 -20.96 4.00 -16.67
N LEU A 169 -20.16 4.35 -15.66
CA LEU A 169 -19.40 5.60 -15.69
C LEU A 169 -18.42 5.59 -16.88
N PRO A 170 -18.38 6.68 -17.68
CA PRO A 170 -17.46 6.76 -18.81
C PRO A 170 -16.00 6.74 -18.35
N SER A 171 -15.11 6.15 -19.15
CA SER A 171 -13.67 6.24 -18.93
C SER A 171 -13.14 7.50 -19.57
N GLY A 172 -12.27 8.21 -18.88
CA GLY A 172 -11.45 9.25 -19.47
C GLY A 172 -10.50 8.67 -20.53
N THR A 173 -10.44 9.34 -21.67
CA THR A 173 -9.54 8.93 -22.78
C THR A 173 -8.33 9.84 -22.89
N GLU A 174 -8.37 10.97 -22.24
CA GLU A 174 -7.30 11.98 -22.25
C GLU A 174 -6.05 11.46 -21.52
N VAL A 175 -4.91 11.60 -22.17
CA VAL A 175 -3.59 11.27 -21.60
C VAL A 175 -2.95 12.58 -21.20
N TYR A 176 -2.75 12.79 -19.91
CA TYR A 176 -2.09 13.98 -19.39
C TYR A 176 -0.61 14.00 -19.78
N GLU A 177 -0.03 15.19 -19.94
CA GLU A 177 1.34 15.42 -20.43
C GLU A 177 2.35 14.55 -19.69
N HIS A 178 2.17 14.38 -18.40
CA HIS A 178 3.01 13.53 -17.55
C HIS A 178 3.13 12.07 -18.07
N TYR A 179 2.04 11.49 -18.59
CA TYR A 179 2.01 10.12 -19.13
C TYR A 179 2.19 10.04 -20.65
N ALA A 180 2.15 11.17 -21.37
CA ALA A 180 2.15 11.19 -22.82
C ALA A 180 3.48 10.72 -23.43
N SER A 181 4.60 11.01 -22.78
CA SER A 181 5.93 10.70 -23.31
C SER A 181 6.34 9.25 -23.11
N ASN A 182 6.12 8.69 -21.93
CA ASN A 182 6.49 7.32 -21.58
C ASN A 182 5.67 6.79 -20.38
N ALA A 183 4.50 6.27 -20.66
CA ALA A 183 3.57 5.79 -19.63
C ALA A 183 4.16 4.70 -18.73
N VAL A 184 5.00 3.80 -19.28
CA VAL A 184 5.63 2.72 -18.49
C VAL A 184 6.61 3.28 -17.45
N SER A 185 7.49 4.21 -17.87
CA SER A 185 8.48 4.80 -16.95
C SER A 185 7.82 5.66 -15.88
N VAL A 186 6.82 6.43 -16.26
CA VAL A 186 6.06 7.26 -15.31
C VAL A 186 5.32 6.36 -14.31
N GLY A 187 4.60 5.35 -14.79
CA GLY A 187 3.95 4.38 -13.92
C GLY A 187 4.93 3.67 -12.97
N PHE A 188 6.15 3.34 -13.45
CA PHE A 188 7.19 2.77 -12.59
C PHE A 188 7.60 3.72 -11.46
N ILE A 189 7.77 5.01 -11.76
CA ILE A 189 8.10 6.03 -10.75
C ILE A 189 6.96 6.16 -9.74
N ASP A 190 5.72 6.23 -10.20
CA ASP A 190 4.55 6.35 -9.33
C ASP A 190 4.34 5.11 -8.45
N GLY A 191 4.61 3.91 -8.99
CA GLY A 191 4.60 2.69 -8.20
C GLY A 191 5.67 2.68 -7.11
N TYR A 192 6.85 3.23 -7.40
CA TYR A 192 7.91 3.36 -6.39
C TYR A 192 7.53 4.34 -5.26
N GLN A 193 6.71 5.37 -5.56
CA GLN A 193 6.22 6.33 -4.57
C GLN A 193 5.25 5.72 -3.54
N THR A 194 4.72 4.51 -3.76
CA THR A 194 3.98 3.78 -2.72
C THR A 194 4.85 3.51 -1.49
N MET A 195 6.19 3.48 -1.67
CA MET A 195 7.21 3.19 -0.66
C MET A 195 7.24 1.72 -0.20
N ASP A 196 6.51 0.83 -0.86
CA ASP A 196 6.43 -0.59 -0.49
C ASP A 196 7.77 -1.30 -0.65
N ALA A 197 8.58 -0.91 -1.65
CA ALA A 197 9.93 -1.45 -1.84
C ALA A 197 10.84 -1.22 -0.63
N ILE A 198 10.77 -0.02 -0.03
CA ILE A 198 11.52 0.32 1.18
C ILE A 198 10.89 -0.35 2.41
N ALA A 199 9.55 -0.36 2.49
CA ALA A 199 8.81 -0.98 3.58
C ALA A 199 9.06 -2.50 3.65
N ALA A 200 9.26 -3.16 2.53
CA ALA A 200 9.56 -4.59 2.44
C ALA A 200 10.81 -5.00 3.23
N LEU A 201 11.80 -4.10 3.29
CA LEU A 201 13.04 -4.33 4.04
C LEU A 201 12.81 -4.38 5.56
N VAL A 202 11.70 -3.83 6.04
CA VAL A 202 11.30 -3.87 7.47
C VAL A 202 10.21 -4.93 7.68
N TYR A 203 9.20 -4.97 6.83
CA TYR A 203 8.05 -5.88 7.01
C TYR A 203 8.41 -7.34 6.75
N GLY A 204 9.42 -7.61 5.93
CA GLY A 204 9.93 -8.96 5.70
C GLY A 204 10.34 -9.67 6.98
N ILE A 205 10.97 -8.96 7.93
CA ILE A 205 11.32 -9.51 9.24
C ILE A 205 10.09 -9.77 10.09
N VAL A 206 9.17 -8.80 10.12
CA VAL A 206 7.97 -8.88 10.96
C VAL A 206 7.12 -10.08 10.56
N ILE A 207 6.95 -10.31 9.25
CA ILE A 207 6.19 -11.48 8.78
C ILE A 207 6.94 -12.80 9.01
N ALA A 208 8.26 -12.81 8.88
CA ALA A 208 9.08 -13.99 9.20
C ALA A 208 8.98 -14.37 10.69
N MET A 209 9.02 -13.38 11.59
CA MET A 209 8.80 -13.59 13.03
C MET A 209 7.38 -14.09 13.31
N ASN A 210 6.36 -13.55 12.63
CA ASN A 210 4.97 -13.99 12.76
C ASN A 210 4.83 -15.46 12.35
N ILE A 211 5.41 -15.85 11.22
CA ILE A 211 5.44 -17.24 10.72
C ILE A 211 6.16 -18.16 11.71
N LYS A 212 7.27 -17.71 12.29
CA LYS A 212 7.98 -18.47 13.32
C LYS A 212 7.11 -18.70 14.56
N ASN A 213 6.37 -17.69 14.99
CA ASN A 213 5.43 -17.79 16.12
C ASN A 213 4.23 -18.71 15.85
N MET A 214 3.96 -19.05 14.57
CA MET A 214 2.98 -20.07 14.19
C MET A 214 3.48 -21.51 14.38
N GLY A 215 4.71 -21.70 14.94
CA GLY A 215 5.28 -23.00 15.30
C GLY A 215 6.25 -23.57 14.26
N LEU A 216 6.77 -22.77 13.32
CA LEU A 216 7.87 -23.18 12.47
C LEU A 216 9.22 -22.91 13.16
N GLU A 217 9.96 -23.99 13.46
CA GLU A 217 11.28 -23.89 14.10
C GLU A 217 12.43 -23.84 13.09
N ASN A 218 12.26 -24.49 11.93
CA ASN A 218 13.28 -24.54 10.89
C ASN A 218 13.36 -23.21 10.13
N ASN A 219 14.53 -22.59 10.10
CA ASN A 219 14.75 -21.31 9.43
C ASN A 219 14.47 -21.37 7.91
N ASP A 220 14.83 -22.46 7.23
CA ASP A 220 14.57 -22.60 5.79
C ASP A 220 13.06 -22.67 5.49
N ASP A 221 12.29 -23.34 6.32
CA ASP A 221 10.83 -23.38 6.21
C ASP A 221 10.20 -22.00 6.47
N VAL A 222 10.71 -21.26 7.46
CA VAL A 222 10.29 -19.87 7.74
C VAL A 222 10.56 -18.98 6.52
N VAL A 223 11.76 -19.04 5.95
CA VAL A 223 12.13 -18.28 4.74
C VAL A 223 11.21 -18.62 3.57
N ASN A 224 11.00 -19.90 3.30
CA ASN A 224 10.14 -20.35 2.21
C ASN A 224 8.69 -19.92 2.40
N CYS A 225 8.15 -20.01 3.62
CA CYS A 225 6.79 -19.53 3.93
C CYS A 225 6.67 -18.01 3.84
N THR A 226 7.71 -17.26 4.23
CA THR A 226 7.76 -15.81 4.09
C THR A 226 7.74 -15.39 2.61
N ILE A 227 8.50 -16.05 1.76
CA ILE A 227 8.51 -15.81 0.32
C ILE A 227 7.13 -16.14 -0.29
N LYS A 228 6.51 -17.25 0.10
CA LYS A 228 5.15 -17.60 -0.34
C LYS A 228 4.12 -16.56 0.11
N ALA A 229 4.22 -16.05 1.33
CA ALA A 229 3.37 -14.95 1.81
C ALA A 229 3.55 -13.69 0.93
N GLY A 230 4.79 -13.40 0.49
CA GLY A 230 5.08 -12.35 -0.48
C GLY A 230 4.35 -12.55 -1.81
N TYR A 231 4.39 -13.73 -2.38
CA TYR A 231 3.68 -14.04 -3.62
C TYR A 231 2.15 -13.94 -3.47
N ILE A 232 1.59 -14.42 -2.36
CA ILE A 232 0.15 -14.30 -2.10
C ILE A 232 -0.24 -12.83 -1.99
N ALA A 233 0.52 -12.04 -1.24
CA ALA A 233 0.29 -10.60 -1.14
C ALA A 233 0.36 -9.90 -2.51
N SER A 234 1.31 -10.29 -3.37
CA SER A 234 1.45 -9.76 -4.73
C SER A 234 0.23 -10.01 -5.60
N VAL A 235 -0.31 -11.22 -5.56
CA VAL A 235 -1.54 -11.55 -6.30
C VAL A 235 -2.69 -10.66 -5.87
N ILE A 236 -2.86 -10.47 -4.56
CA ILE A 236 -3.89 -9.56 -4.02
C ILE A 236 -3.64 -8.13 -4.51
N PHE A 237 -2.39 -7.65 -4.48
CA PHE A 237 -2.04 -6.31 -4.95
C PHE A 237 -2.33 -6.10 -6.43
N VAL A 238 -2.05 -7.06 -7.30
CA VAL A 238 -2.37 -6.96 -8.74
C VAL A 238 -3.86 -6.69 -8.93
N PHE A 239 -4.73 -7.44 -8.25
CA PHE A 239 -6.18 -7.25 -8.34
C PHE A 239 -6.62 -5.92 -7.73
N VAL A 240 -6.13 -5.57 -6.56
CA VAL A 240 -6.52 -4.35 -5.85
C VAL A 240 -6.06 -3.10 -6.60
N TYR A 241 -4.80 -3.06 -7.03
CA TYR A 241 -4.30 -1.92 -7.80
C TYR A 241 -4.92 -1.82 -9.18
N GLY A 242 -5.18 -2.97 -9.84
CA GLY A 242 -5.91 -3.00 -11.10
C GLY A 242 -7.33 -2.45 -10.95
N ALA A 243 -8.04 -2.84 -9.89
CA ALA A 243 -9.36 -2.32 -9.58
C ALA A 243 -9.32 -0.82 -9.28
N LEU A 244 -8.37 -0.35 -8.47
CA LEU A 244 -8.20 1.07 -8.15
C LEU A 244 -7.81 1.91 -9.37
N ALA A 245 -6.91 1.41 -10.22
CA ALA A 245 -6.56 2.07 -11.48
C ALA A 245 -7.78 2.14 -12.43
N PHE A 246 -8.55 1.05 -12.54
CA PHE A 246 -9.79 1.05 -13.30
C PHE A 246 -10.81 2.06 -12.75
N ILE A 247 -11.02 2.10 -11.42
CA ILE A 247 -11.85 3.13 -10.79
C ILE A 247 -11.33 4.50 -11.18
N GLY A 248 -10.02 4.71 -11.12
CA GLY A 248 -9.37 5.96 -11.50
C GLY A 248 -9.71 6.42 -12.91
N THR A 249 -9.80 5.52 -13.89
CA THR A 249 -10.19 5.88 -15.27
C THR A 249 -11.59 6.52 -15.38
N LYS A 250 -12.42 6.41 -14.35
CA LYS A 250 -13.76 7.02 -14.27
C LYS A 250 -13.74 8.40 -13.62
N GLY A 251 -12.60 8.84 -13.14
CA GLY A 251 -12.38 10.14 -12.50
C GLY A 251 -11.86 11.19 -13.46
N SER A 252 -11.75 12.44 -12.96
CA SER A 252 -11.11 13.52 -13.69
C SER A 252 -9.59 13.47 -13.52
N GLY A 253 -8.86 13.63 -14.61
CA GLY A 253 -7.39 13.74 -14.58
C GLY A 253 -6.90 15.06 -13.95
N ASP A 254 -7.74 16.09 -13.82
CA ASP A 254 -7.41 17.35 -13.14
C ASP A 254 -7.30 17.20 -11.60
N ALA A 255 -7.65 16.03 -11.06
CA ALA A 255 -7.51 15.75 -9.64
C ALA A 255 -6.04 15.86 -9.21
N LYS A 256 -5.79 16.55 -8.12
CA LYS A 256 -4.42 16.78 -7.59
C LYS A 256 -3.82 15.52 -6.96
N ASN A 257 -4.66 14.58 -6.55
CA ASN A 257 -4.25 13.30 -5.97
C ASN A 257 -5.38 12.26 -6.05
N GLY A 258 -5.04 11.01 -5.79
CA GLY A 258 -5.99 9.90 -5.86
C GLY A 258 -7.08 9.93 -4.79
N ALA A 259 -6.89 10.63 -3.67
CA ALA A 259 -7.94 10.79 -2.67
C ALA A 259 -9.12 11.59 -3.25
N GLN A 260 -8.84 12.67 -3.98
CA GLN A 260 -9.87 13.45 -4.68
C GLN A 260 -10.57 12.63 -5.77
N VAL A 261 -9.82 11.81 -6.51
CA VAL A 261 -10.39 10.89 -7.51
C VAL A 261 -11.41 9.94 -6.86
N LEU A 262 -10.99 9.25 -5.80
CA LEU A 262 -11.86 8.30 -5.09
C LEU A 262 -13.09 8.97 -4.47
N THR A 263 -12.91 10.12 -3.85
CA THR A 263 -14.02 10.89 -3.25
C THR A 263 -15.03 11.33 -4.31
N ALA A 264 -14.55 11.86 -5.45
CA ALA A 264 -15.43 12.28 -6.53
C ALA A 264 -16.23 11.09 -7.11
N ILE A 265 -15.58 9.95 -7.31
CA ILE A 265 -16.23 8.73 -7.81
C ILE A 265 -17.22 8.18 -6.78
N SER A 266 -16.85 8.14 -5.50
CA SER A 266 -17.73 7.69 -4.42
C SER A 266 -19.00 8.54 -4.36
N ASN A 267 -18.86 9.86 -4.42
CA ASN A 267 -19.98 10.80 -4.49
C ASN A 267 -20.85 10.58 -5.74
N ASN A 268 -20.23 10.30 -6.90
CA ASN A 268 -20.96 9.99 -8.12
C ASN A 268 -21.77 8.70 -8.03
N ILE A 269 -21.28 7.69 -7.29
CA ILE A 269 -21.95 6.40 -7.16
C ILE A 269 -23.04 6.45 -6.08
N PHE A 270 -22.74 6.99 -4.91
CA PHE A 270 -23.55 6.90 -3.70
C PHE A 270 -24.18 8.24 -3.28
N GLY A 271 -23.92 9.35 -4.01
CA GLY A 271 -24.35 10.68 -3.62
C GLY A 271 -23.68 11.14 -2.32
N ASN A 272 -24.38 11.91 -1.50
CA ASN A 272 -23.85 12.48 -0.26
C ASN A 272 -23.49 11.44 0.84
N ILE A 273 -23.73 10.16 0.60
CA ILE A 273 -23.38 9.06 1.51
C ILE A 273 -22.04 8.43 1.14
N GLY A 274 -21.57 8.73 -0.07
CA GLY A 274 -20.35 8.18 -0.69
C GLY A 274 -18.99 8.81 -0.29
#